data_1868792b6dbf9d07f2d6f79cfeea5494
#
_entry.id   1868792b6dbf9d07f2d6f79cfeea5494
#
_cell.length_a   1.000
_cell.length_b   1.000
_cell.length_c   1.000
_cell.angle_alpha   90.00
_cell.angle_beta   90.00
_cell.angle_gamma   90.00
#
_symmetry.space_group_name_H-M   'P 1'
#
loop_
_entity.id
_entity.type
_entity.pdbx_description
1 polymer ?
#
loop_
_entity_poly.entity_id
_entity_poly.type
_entity_poly.pdbx_seq_one_letter_code
_entity_poly.pdbx_strand_id
1 'polypeptide(L)'
;MEPRGGFYISLMDIFDNGRAESSQPTRAEIAPLADRMRPQNFDEFVGQDKIVGAGTPLRKAIESDNVTSMIFWGPPGTGKTTLAELIAHSTRGQFIPFSAVSAGIKEVKQIISKAGNYYQLSGRRTYIFIDEIHRFNKAQQDAFLPYVEKGDIILIGATTENPSFEVISALMSRMRVYVLERLSESAIGAIVQRTLSDNERGLGRMKLTLGEGALDFIGTAADGDARRGLTLLEATASFLGEGAAITVADLRQVHQKGLGVYDKDGEEHYNIISALHKSLRGGDPDASLYWLARMLDGGEDPLYIVRRLVRFASEDVGLADPYALTLAISTRDAYHFLGSPEGELAIAQLVIYLACAPKSNAAYVAFDRAMKDVTTKGSLPVPLHIRNAPTSLMKALDYGKGYKYAHEYEDALTDQEHFPDELAGTEYYHPKEAGREAKLAEYLKKYREYRKRSAK
;
A
#
# COMPACT_ATOMS: atom_id res chain seq x y z
N MET A 1 47.27 46.55 -38.85
CA MET A 1 45.81 46.42 -38.65
C MET A 1 45.59 45.30 -37.64
N GLU A 2 45.49 45.68 -36.37
CA GLU A 2 45.19 44.75 -35.25
C GLU A 2 43.68 44.52 -35.17
N PRO A 3 43.19 43.29 -34.82
CA PRO A 3 41.85 43.14 -34.41
C PRO A 3 41.77 43.11 -32.86
N ARG A 4 40.82 43.87 -32.39
CA ARG A 4 40.41 44.17 -31.04
C ARG A 4 40.09 42.91 -30.21
N GLY A 5 40.66 42.82 -29.00
CA GLY A 5 40.34 41.86 -27.97
C GLY A 5 38.95 42.09 -27.40
N GLY A 6 38.10 41.03 -27.42
CA GLY A 6 36.86 41.01 -26.70
C GLY A 6 37.09 40.51 -25.25
N PHE A 7 36.68 41.31 -24.32
CA PHE A 7 36.65 40.95 -22.90
C PHE A 7 35.56 39.90 -22.67
N TYR A 8 35.95 38.66 -22.37
CA TYR A 8 35.06 37.69 -21.74
C TYR A 8 35.19 37.86 -20.23
N ILE A 9 34.21 38.52 -19.64
CA ILE A 9 34.01 38.51 -18.17
C ILE A 9 33.41 37.17 -17.84
N SER A 10 34.11 36.33 -17.06
CA SER A 10 33.62 35.08 -16.52
C SER A 10 32.50 35.37 -15.52
N LEU A 11 31.40 34.68 -15.66
CA LEU A 11 30.24 34.73 -14.73
C LEU A 11 30.60 34.33 -13.28
N MET A 12 31.84 33.94 -12.99
CA MET A 12 32.34 33.63 -11.65
C MET A 12 32.81 34.86 -10.84
N ASP A 13 33.04 36.02 -11.47
CA ASP A 13 33.57 37.19 -10.74
C ASP A 13 32.51 38.11 -10.13
N ILE A 14 31.24 37.79 -10.24
CA ILE A 14 30.16 38.65 -9.74
C ILE A 14 29.80 38.37 -8.26
N PHE A 15 30.28 37.26 -7.69
CA PHE A 15 29.93 36.86 -6.31
C PHE A 15 31.08 36.95 -5.29
N ASP A 16 32.24 37.46 -5.67
CA ASP A 16 33.34 37.63 -4.74
C ASP A 16 33.41 39.09 -4.23
N ASN A 17 32.48 39.45 -3.37
CA ASN A 17 32.57 40.65 -2.53
C ASN A 17 32.63 40.21 -1.08
N GLY A 18 33.83 40.40 -0.49
CA GLY A 18 34.21 40.15 0.87
C GLY A 18 33.12 40.20 1.92
N ARG A 19 32.71 39.05 2.40
CA ARG A 19 32.07 38.85 3.70
C ARG A 19 32.83 37.80 4.48
N ALA A 20 33.08 38.13 5.74
CA ALA A 20 33.68 37.29 6.74
C ALA A 20 33.26 35.82 6.63
N GLU A 21 34.16 34.90 6.93
CA GLU A 21 33.96 33.45 7.00
C GLU A 21 32.76 33.07 7.85
N SER A 22 31.57 33.13 7.27
CA SER A 22 30.44 32.30 7.67
C SER A 22 30.58 31.03 6.84
N SER A 23 30.99 29.93 7.46
CA SER A 23 31.02 28.60 6.87
C SER A 23 29.72 28.35 6.14
N GLN A 24 29.74 28.27 4.81
CA GLN A 24 28.56 27.86 4.06
C GLN A 24 28.16 26.47 4.57
N PRO A 25 26.89 26.26 4.92
CA PRO A 25 26.46 24.97 5.41
C PRO A 25 26.80 23.90 4.37
N THR A 26 27.45 22.85 4.81
CA THR A 26 27.76 21.71 3.93
C THR A 26 26.48 21.10 3.40
N ARG A 27 26.53 20.45 2.24
CA ARG A 27 25.36 19.76 1.65
C ARG A 27 24.69 18.79 2.62
N ALA A 28 25.43 18.27 3.59
CA ALA A 28 24.95 17.43 4.68
C ALA A 28 24.08 18.21 5.70
N GLU A 29 24.39 19.50 5.93
CA GLU A 29 23.63 20.35 6.87
C GLU A 29 22.32 20.89 6.27
N ILE A 30 22.17 20.84 4.93
CA ILE A 30 20.98 21.29 4.21
C ILE A 30 19.95 20.14 4.06
N ALA A 31 20.36 18.88 4.26
CA ALA A 31 19.44 17.74 4.13
C ALA A 31 18.41 17.73 5.27
N PRO A 32 17.13 17.32 5.00
CA PRO A 32 16.11 17.19 6.03
C PRO A 32 16.57 16.32 7.20
N LEU A 33 16.16 16.67 8.40
CA LEU A 33 16.54 15.98 9.64
C LEU A 33 16.26 14.46 9.57
N ALA A 34 15.14 14.08 8.98
CA ALA A 34 14.78 12.68 8.78
C ALA A 34 15.80 11.89 7.92
N ASP A 35 16.42 12.54 6.94
CA ASP A 35 17.45 11.92 6.13
C ASP A 35 18.81 11.89 6.85
N ARG A 36 19.16 12.96 7.56
CA ARG A 36 20.41 13.02 8.36
C ARG A 36 20.43 11.99 9.48
N MET A 37 19.27 11.75 10.10
CA MET A 37 19.12 10.84 11.23
C MET A 37 18.87 9.39 10.83
N ARG A 38 18.98 9.04 9.54
CA ARG A 38 18.88 7.63 9.12
C ARG A 38 19.88 6.77 9.87
N PRO A 39 19.46 5.64 10.44
CA PRO A 39 20.34 4.66 11.07
C PRO A 39 21.51 4.25 10.16
N GLN A 40 22.73 4.27 10.69
CA GLN A 40 23.95 3.86 9.99
C GLN A 40 24.35 2.41 10.28
N ASN A 41 23.80 1.84 11.35
CA ASN A 41 24.01 0.47 11.77
C ASN A 41 22.72 -0.08 12.42
N PHE A 42 22.72 -1.37 12.71
CA PHE A 42 21.54 -2.02 13.30
C PHE A 42 21.29 -1.63 14.76
N ASP A 43 22.28 -1.13 15.47
CA ASP A 43 22.09 -0.67 16.86
C ASP A 43 21.32 0.65 16.91
N GLU A 44 21.40 1.44 15.84
CA GLU A 44 20.62 2.65 15.65
C GLU A 44 19.21 2.38 15.08
N PHE A 45 18.97 1.18 14.54
CA PHE A 45 17.72 0.83 13.90
C PHE A 45 16.69 0.39 14.96
N VAL A 46 15.77 1.27 15.27
CA VAL A 46 14.77 1.09 16.32
C VAL A 46 13.50 0.46 15.76
N GLY A 47 12.95 -0.48 16.51
CA GLY A 47 11.76 -1.22 16.12
C GLY A 47 12.06 -2.37 15.13
N GLN A 48 11.04 -3.09 14.72
CA GLN A 48 11.14 -4.24 13.81
C GLN A 48 11.96 -5.42 14.38
N ASP A 49 12.02 -5.56 15.70
CA ASP A 49 12.82 -6.59 16.38
C ASP A 49 12.44 -8.01 15.94
N LYS A 50 11.18 -8.23 15.56
CA LYS A 50 10.72 -9.52 15.03
C LYS A 50 11.36 -9.88 13.69
N ILE A 51 11.85 -8.89 12.93
CA ILE A 51 12.41 -9.05 11.59
C ILE A 51 13.94 -9.06 11.64
N VAL A 52 14.53 -8.06 12.31
CA VAL A 52 16.00 -7.82 12.32
C VAL A 52 16.62 -7.80 13.70
N GLY A 53 15.87 -8.12 14.75
CA GLY A 53 16.42 -8.30 16.10
C GLY A 53 17.48 -9.40 16.15
N ALA A 54 18.31 -9.36 17.19
CA ALA A 54 19.37 -10.35 17.37
C ALA A 54 18.83 -11.78 17.32
N GLY A 55 19.46 -12.64 16.52
CA GLY A 55 19.09 -14.06 16.38
C GLY A 55 17.95 -14.36 15.40
N THR A 56 17.31 -13.36 14.80
CA THR A 56 16.28 -13.58 13.77
C THR A 56 16.88 -14.15 12.49
N PRO A 57 16.09 -14.87 11.67
CA PRO A 57 16.58 -15.47 10.43
C PRO A 57 17.19 -14.45 9.45
N LEU A 58 16.58 -13.26 9.30
CA LEU A 58 17.10 -12.23 8.43
C LEU A 58 18.41 -11.67 8.97
N ARG A 59 18.49 -11.40 10.28
CA ARG A 59 19.73 -10.90 10.92
C ARG A 59 20.89 -11.87 10.73
N LYS A 60 20.67 -13.17 10.95
CA LYS A 60 21.69 -14.20 10.70
C LYS A 60 22.11 -14.29 9.24
N ALA A 61 21.16 -14.15 8.31
CA ALA A 61 21.45 -14.13 6.88
C ALA A 61 22.35 -12.95 6.49
N ILE A 62 22.11 -11.77 7.09
CA ILE A 62 22.92 -10.56 6.88
C ILE A 62 24.35 -10.78 7.45
N GLU A 63 24.45 -11.25 8.68
CA GLU A 63 25.73 -11.50 9.35
C GLU A 63 26.59 -12.57 8.65
N SER A 64 25.95 -13.56 8.00
CA SER A 64 26.62 -14.60 7.22
C SER A 64 26.80 -14.26 5.74
N ASP A 65 26.46 -13.03 5.30
CA ASP A 65 26.50 -12.58 3.89
C ASP A 65 25.71 -13.52 2.95
N ASN A 66 24.63 -14.11 3.46
CA ASN A 66 23.78 -15.03 2.71
C ASN A 66 22.34 -14.55 2.57
N VAL A 67 22.19 -13.31 2.14
CA VAL A 67 20.90 -12.63 1.92
C VAL A 67 20.28 -13.09 0.62
N THR A 68 18.98 -13.31 0.61
CA THR A 68 18.16 -13.64 -0.57
C THR A 68 17.26 -12.49 -0.96
N SER A 69 16.74 -12.51 -2.18
CA SER A 69 15.79 -11.49 -2.64
C SER A 69 14.55 -11.41 -1.73
N MET A 70 14.06 -10.19 -1.49
CA MET A 70 12.99 -9.94 -0.53
C MET A 70 12.14 -8.73 -0.87
N ILE A 71 10.97 -8.66 -0.24
CA ILE A 71 10.07 -7.51 -0.28
C ILE A 71 9.83 -7.02 1.14
N PHE A 72 10.02 -5.72 1.35
CA PHE A 72 9.59 -5.03 2.56
C PHE A 72 8.24 -4.39 2.33
N TRP A 73 7.24 -4.86 3.04
CA TRP A 73 5.88 -4.36 2.97
C TRP A 73 5.48 -3.73 4.31
N GLY A 74 4.91 -2.54 4.27
CA GLY A 74 4.41 -1.87 5.47
C GLY A 74 4.16 -0.39 5.25
N PRO A 75 3.59 0.31 6.25
CA PRO A 75 3.27 1.73 6.19
C PRO A 75 4.50 2.62 5.88
N PRO A 76 4.30 3.88 5.46
CA PRO A 76 5.39 4.82 5.28
C PRO A 76 6.13 5.06 6.60
N GLY A 77 7.39 5.50 6.53
CA GLY A 77 8.20 5.87 7.70
C GLY A 77 8.61 4.75 8.66
N THR A 78 8.31 3.48 8.35
CA THR A 78 8.64 2.30 9.18
C THR A 78 10.06 1.79 8.99
N GLY A 79 10.86 2.41 8.13
CA GLY A 79 12.27 2.07 7.92
C GLY A 79 12.57 1.14 6.76
N LYS A 80 11.66 0.90 5.80
CA LYS A 80 11.87 -0.01 4.65
C LYS A 80 13.14 0.31 3.85
N THR A 81 13.27 1.56 3.41
CA THR A 81 14.44 2.06 2.65
C THR A 81 15.71 1.99 3.49
N THR A 82 15.62 2.42 4.74
CA THR A 82 16.75 2.39 5.69
C THR A 82 17.23 0.96 5.94
N LEU A 83 16.32 0.00 6.10
CA LEU A 83 16.68 -1.41 6.30
C LEU A 83 17.38 -1.98 5.07
N ALA A 84 16.94 -1.64 3.86
CA ALA A 84 17.61 -2.06 2.63
C ALA A 84 19.05 -1.50 2.54
N GLU A 85 19.24 -0.22 2.89
CA GLU A 85 20.56 0.41 2.96
C GLU A 85 21.47 -0.25 4.00
N LEU A 86 20.95 -0.53 5.20
CA LEU A 86 21.70 -1.21 6.27
C LEU A 86 22.13 -2.62 5.85
N ILE A 87 21.27 -3.38 5.19
CA ILE A 87 21.61 -4.71 4.65
C ILE A 87 22.76 -4.58 3.66
N ALA A 88 22.68 -3.65 2.74
CA ALA A 88 23.69 -3.46 1.72
C ALA A 88 25.04 -3.03 2.30
N HIS A 89 25.05 -2.13 3.30
CA HIS A 89 26.26 -1.70 3.99
C HIS A 89 26.88 -2.81 4.86
N SER A 90 26.05 -3.68 5.44
CA SER A 90 26.51 -4.78 6.31
C SER A 90 26.98 -6.00 5.53
N THR A 91 26.69 -6.06 4.24
CA THR A 91 27.12 -7.10 3.33
C THR A 91 28.24 -6.61 2.43
N ARG A 92 28.96 -7.52 1.78
CA ARG A 92 30.08 -7.16 0.87
C ARG A 92 29.63 -6.78 -0.54
N GLY A 93 28.33 -6.57 -0.75
CA GLY A 93 27.73 -6.31 -2.06
C GLY A 93 27.73 -4.86 -2.48
N GLN A 94 27.44 -4.62 -3.75
CA GLN A 94 27.20 -3.29 -4.30
C GLN A 94 25.70 -2.96 -4.17
N PHE A 95 25.38 -1.77 -3.62
CA PHE A 95 24.01 -1.28 -3.52
C PHE A 95 23.66 -0.34 -4.67
N ILE A 96 22.57 -0.63 -5.36
CA ILE A 96 22.07 0.22 -6.45
C ILE A 96 20.61 0.59 -6.12
N PRO A 97 20.35 1.81 -5.63
CA PRO A 97 19.00 2.30 -5.44
C PRO A 97 18.36 2.61 -6.79
N PHE A 98 17.12 2.22 -6.95
CA PHE A 98 16.36 2.38 -8.17
C PHE A 98 14.97 2.94 -7.86
N SER A 99 14.60 4.04 -8.54
CA SER A 99 13.27 4.61 -8.36
C SER A 99 12.32 4.11 -9.45
N ALA A 100 11.21 3.51 -9.03
CA ALA A 100 10.18 3.03 -9.96
C ALA A 100 9.49 4.16 -10.76
N VAL A 101 9.59 5.41 -10.30
CA VAL A 101 8.90 6.56 -10.90
C VAL A 101 9.58 7.04 -12.19
N SER A 102 10.91 6.92 -12.29
CA SER A 102 11.68 7.53 -13.40
C SER A 102 12.25 6.53 -14.40
N ALA A 103 12.13 5.23 -14.15
CA ALA A 103 12.92 4.24 -14.85
C ALA A 103 12.18 3.51 -15.96
N GLY A 104 12.70 3.62 -17.17
CA GLY A 104 12.27 2.83 -18.33
C GLY A 104 12.84 1.42 -18.35
N ILE A 105 12.20 0.49 -19.08
CA ILE A 105 12.65 -0.91 -19.27
C ILE A 105 14.12 -0.99 -19.76
N LYS A 106 14.58 -0.02 -20.55
CA LYS A 106 15.96 0.04 -21.05
C LYS A 106 16.98 0.25 -19.92
N GLU A 107 16.66 1.12 -18.98
CA GLU A 107 17.52 1.41 -17.81
C GLU A 107 17.59 0.20 -16.89
N VAL A 108 16.45 -0.45 -16.64
CA VAL A 108 16.39 -1.72 -15.89
C VAL A 108 17.37 -2.73 -16.49
N LYS A 109 17.27 -3.00 -17.79
CA LYS A 109 18.15 -3.95 -18.48
C LYS A 109 19.63 -3.55 -18.44
N GLN A 110 19.95 -2.27 -18.54
CA GLN A 110 21.34 -1.78 -18.46
C GLN A 110 21.95 -1.98 -17.06
N ILE A 111 21.19 -1.69 -16.01
CA ILE A 111 21.66 -1.87 -14.64
C ILE A 111 21.86 -3.34 -14.32
N ILE A 112 20.92 -4.19 -14.73
CA ILE A 112 21.02 -5.64 -14.53
C ILE A 112 22.23 -6.22 -15.29
N SER A 113 22.47 -5.81 -16.52
CA SER A 113 23.65 -6.23 -17.29
C SER A 113 24.95 -5.81 -16.61
N LYS A 114 25.02 -4.58 -16.08
CA LYS A 114 26.16 -4.11 -15.30
C LYS A 114 26.36 -4.92 -14.01
N ALA A 115 25.28 -5.27 -13.32
CA ALA A 115 25.30 -6.08 -12.12
C ALA A 115 25.88 -7.49 -12.36
N GLY A 116 25.43 -8.16 -13.43
CA GLY A 116 25.97 -9.47 -13.83
C GLY A 116 27.47 -9.42 -14.16
N ASN A 117 27.90 -8.40 -14.90
CA ASN A 117 29.32 -8.18 -15.19
C ASN A 117 30.14 -7.91 -13.93
N TYR A 118 29.58 -7.14 -13.00
CA TYR A 118 30.24 -6.83 -11.72
C TYR A 118 30.47 -8.09 -10.88
N TYR A 119 29.50 -9.00 -10.81
CA TYR A 119 29.64 -10.27 -10.13
C TYR A 119 30.75 -11.14 -10.73
N GLN A 120 30.81 -11.23 -12.05
CA GLN A 120 31.85 -12.00 -12.75
C GLN A 120 33.26 -11.44 -12.51
N LEU A 121 33.40 -10.12 -12.40
CA LEU A 121 34.70 -9.46 -12.23
C LEU A 121 35.17 -9.36 -10.77
N SER A 122 34.25 -9.17 -9.82
CA SER A 122 34.58 -8.88 -8.42
C SER A 122 34.25 -10.04 -7.46
N GLY A 123 33.44 -11.01 -7.88
CA GLY A 123 32.88 -12.04 -7.00
C GLY A 123 31.86 -11.49 -5.98
N ARG A 124 31.47 -10.21 -6.10
CA ARG A 124 30.56 -9.52 -5.16
C ARG A 124 29.16 -9.45 -5.73
N ARG A 125 28.15 -9.69 -4.87
CA ARG A 125 26.73 -9.62 -5.26
C ARG A 125 26.30 -8.17 -5.42
N THR A 126 25.32 -7.94 -6.29
CA THR A 126 24.67 -6.65 -6.46
C THR A 126 23.28 -6.67 -5.83
N TYR A 127 23.05 -5.74 -4.90
CA TYR A 127 21.73 -5.49 -4.30
C TYR A 127 21.04 -4.39 -5.09
N ILE A 128 19.93 -4.72 -5.73
CA ILE A 128 19.09 -3.73 -6.42
C ILE A 128 17.90 -3.43 -5.51
N PHE A 129 17.84 -2.19 -5.05
CA PHE A 129 16.73 -1.72 -4.22
C PHE A 129 15.72 -0.97 -5.08
N ILE A 130 14.47 -1.39 -5.05
CA ILE A 130 13.36 -0.75 -5.76
C ILE A 130 12.39 -0.21 -4.72
N ASP A 131 12.38 1.13 -4.58
CA ASP A 131 11.37 1.80 -3.77
C ASP A 131 10.04 1.86 -4.55
N GLU A 132 8.94 1.61 -3.84
CA GLU A 132 7.60 1.54 -4.40
C GLU A 132 7.48 0.60 -5.62
N ILE A 133 7.91 -0.66 -5.44
CA ILE A 133 7.95 -1.67 -6.51
C ILE A 133 6.58 -1.89 -7.19
N HIS A 134 5.48 -1.59 -6.51
CA HIS A 134 4.13 -1.64 -7.06
C HIS A 134 3.89 -0.69 -8.23
N ARG A 135 4.72 0.34 -8.41
CA ARG A 135 4.65 1.27 -9.54
C ARG A 135 5.23 0.70 -10.83
N PHE A 136 5.95 -0.42 -10.75
CA PHE A 136 6.42 -1.11 -11.93
C PHE A 136 5.30 -1.89 -12.60
N ASN A 137 5.17 -1.76 -13.92
CA ASN A 137 4.29 -2.62 -14.69
C ASN A 137 4.84 -4.05 -14.77
N LYS A 138 3.99 -5.00 -15.18
CA LYS A 138 4.35 -6.43 -15.26
C LYS A 138 5.60 -6.69 -16.10
N ALA A 139 5.77 -6.01 -17.24
CA ALA A 139 6.93 -6.19 -18.12
C ALA A 139 8.25 -5.69 -17.48
N GLN A 140 8.18 -4.65 -16.64
CA GLN A 140 9.34 -4.18 -15.88
C GLN A 140 9.70 -5.17 -14.77
N GLN A 141 8.71 -5.72 -14.09
CA GLN A 141 8.91 -6.74 -13.06
C GLN A 141 9.46 -8.04 -13.66
N ASP A 142 8.94 -8.50 -14.80
CA ASP A 142 9.40 -9.68 -15.53
C ASP A 142 10.88 -9.59 -15.93
N ALA A 143 11.38 -8.37 -16.21
CA ALA A 143 12.77 -8.17 -16.59
C ALA A 143 13.79 -8.58 -15.52
N PHE A 144 13.39 -8.65 -14.25
CA PHE A 144 14.27 -9.09 -13.15
C PHE A 144 14.31 -10.60 -12.97
N LEU A 145 13.28 -11.34 -13.42
CA LEU A 145 13.13 -12.78 -13.16
C LEU A 145 14.37 -13.61 -13.51
N PRO A 146 14.96 -13.52 -14.73
CA PRO A 146 16.08 -14.37 -15.10
C PRO A 146 17.31 -14.20 -14.21
N TYR A 147 17.49 -13.02 -13.63
CA TYR A 147 18.66 -12.65 -12.84
C TYR A 147 18.46 -12.95 -11.35
N VAL A 148 17.23 -12.82 -10.87
CA VAL A 148 16.84 -13.29 -9.52
C VAL A 148 16.92 -14.80 -9.44
N GLU A 149 16.48 -15.52 -10.49
CA GLU A 149 16.56 -17.00 -10.58
C GLU A 149 17.99 -17.53 -10.57
N LYS A 150 18.88 -16.85 -11.30
CA LYS A 150 20.30 -17.22 -11.35
C LYS A 150 21.09 -16.80 -10.10
N GLY A 151 20.53 -15.91 -9.28
CA GLY A 151 21.22 -15.32 -8.14
C GLY A 151 22.28 -14.27 -8.54
N ASP A 152 22.25 -13.79 -9.78
CA ASP A 152 23.18 -12.77 -10.28
C ASP A 152 22.97 -11.43 -9.55
N ILE A 153 21.74 -11.20 -9.09
CA ILE A 153 21.33 -10.03 -8.29
C ILE A 153 20.52 -10.47 -7.08
N ILE A 154 20.53 -9.64 -6.05
CA ILE A 154 19.60 -9.70 -4.93
C ILE A 154 18.65 -8.51 -5.08
N LEU A 155 17.37 -8.82 -5.31
CA LEU A 155 16.32 -7.81 -5.45
C LEU A 155 15.70 -7.53 -4.10
N ILE A 156 15.70 -6.26 -3.67
CA ILE A 156 15.00 -5.80 -2.47
C ILE A 156 13.92 -4.83 -2.94
N GLY A 157 12.66 -5.25 -2.88
CA GLY A 157 11.50 -4.38 -3.17
C GLY A 157 10.97 -3.76 -1.89
N ALA A 158 10.61 -2.47 -1.92
CA ALA A 158 9.83 -1.83 -0.86
C ALA A 158 8.47 -1.41 -1.40
N THR A 159 7.42 -1.55 -0.60
CA THR A 159 6.07 -1.13 -0.98
C THR A 159 5.19 -0.83 0.23
N THR A 160 4.29 0.12 0.06
CA THR A 160 3.19 0.39 1.00
C THR A 160 1.93 -0.42 0.65
N GLU A 161 1.81 -0.89 -0.59
CA GLU A 161 0.67 -1.66 -1.08
C GLU A 161 0.86 -3.15 -0.85
N ASN A 162 -0.24 -3.91 -0.81
CA ASN A 162 -0.15 -5.36 -0.60
C ASN A 162 0.54 -6.06 -1.79
N PRO A 163 1.73 -6.63 -1.60
CA PRO A 163 2.51 -7.21 -2.68
C PRO A 163 1.82 -8.38 -3.39
N SER A 164 0.86 -9.04 -2.75
CA SER A 164 0.10 -10.14 -3.38
C SER A 164 -0.78 -9.68 -4.55
N PHE A 165 -1.12 -8.39 -4.63
CA PHE A 165 -1.90 -7.82 -5.72
C PHE A 165 -1.04 -7.09 -6.74
N GLU A 166 0.08 -6.52 -6.30
CA GLU A 166 0.88 -5.58 -7.07
C GLU A 166 2.14 -6.21 -7.68
N VAL A 167 2.66 -7.27 -7.06
CA VAL A 167 3.87 -7.95 -7.54
C VAL A 167 3.47 -9.24 -8.24
N ILE A 168 4.07 -9.50 -9.41
CA ILE A 168 3.80 -10.69 -10.20
C ILE A 168 4.12 -11.97 -9.41
N SER A 169 3.29 -12.98 -9.55
CA SER A 169 3.41 -14.26 -8.82
C SER A 169 4.75 -14.95 -9.03
N ALA A 170 5.36 -14.78 -10.21
CA ALA A 170 6.67 -15.31 -10.55
C ALA A 170 7.80 -14.72 -9.70
N LEU A 171 7.78 -13.41 -9.40
CA LEU A 171 8.72 -12.79 -8.44
C LEU A 171 8.39 -13.17 -7.00
N MET A 172 7.10 -13.14 -6.64
CA MET A 172 6.65 -13.49 -5.28
C MET A 172 7.10 -14.88 -4.84
N SER A 173 7.11 -15.86 -5.75
CA SER A 173 7.56 -17.24 -5.46
C SER A 173 9.07 -17.35 -5.18
N ARG A 174 9.86 -16.32 -5.51
CA ARG A 174 11.33 -16.28 -5.40
C ARG A 174 11.83 -15.27 -4.37
N MET A 175 10.94 -14.54 -3.77
CA MET A 175 11.25 -13.48 -2.79
C MET A 175 10.60 -13.78 -1.44
N ARG A 176 11.26 -13.40 -0.35
CA ARG A 176 10.67 -13.46 0.98
C ARG A 176 9.99 -12.14 1.30
N VAL A 177 8.77 -12.18 1.79
CA VAL A 177 8.04 -10.99 2.23
C VAL A 177 8.26 -10.79 3.72
N TYR A 178 8.72 -9.59 4.09
CA TYR A 178 8.83 -9.13 5.46
C TYR A 178 7.86 -7.97 5.68
N VAL A 179 6.98 -8.13 6.67
CA VAL A 179 5.95 -7.13 7.00
C VAL A 179 6.48 -6.24 8.10
N LEU A 180 6.75 -4.96 7.77
CA LEU A 180 7.15 -3.96 8.74
C LEU A 180 5.90 -3.37 9.39
N GLU A 181 5.89 -3.36 10.71
CA GLU A 181 4.80 -2.80 11.51
C GLU A 181 5.04 -1.29 11.75
N ARG A 182 3.99 -0.55 12.10
CA ARG A 182 4.12 0.84 12.57
C ARG A 182 5.05 0.88 13.78
N LEU A 183 5.85 1.93 13.88
CA LEU A 183 6.71 2.11 15.05
C LEU A 183 5.87 2.46 16.28
N SER A 184 6.22 1.90 17.42
CA SER A 184 5.57 2.28 18.67
C SER A 184 5.93 3.71 19.07
N GLU A 185 5.12 4.34 19.91
CA GLU A 185 5.42 5.67 20.47
C GLU A 185 6.76 5.67 21.21
N SER A 186 7.10 4.59 21.91
CA SER A 186 8.39 4.43 22.57
C SER A 186 9.56 4.36 21.58
N ALA A 187 9.38 3.71 20.43
CA ALA A 187 10.38 3.67 19.37
C ALA A 187 10.61 5.06 18.75
N ILE A 188 9.52 5.79 18.47
CA ILE A 188 9.59 7.18 18.02
C ILE A 188 10.29 8.05 19.08
N GLY A 189 9.95 7.87 20.36
CA GLY A 189 10.58 8.57 21.48
C GLY A 189 12.10 8.36 21.54
N ALA A 190 12.55 7.13 21.34
CA ALA A 190 13.98 6.81 21.29
C ALA A 190 14.68 7.50 20.11
N ILE A 191 14.04 7.56 18.93
CA ILE A 191 14.58 8.27 17.76
C ILE A 191 14.67 9.77 18.03
N VAL A 192 13.64 10.39 18.63
CA VAL A 192 13.61 11.81 19.00
C VAL A 192 14.71 12.15 20.01
N GLN A 193 14.85 11.34 21.06
CA GLN A 193 15.90 11.55 22.08
C GLN A 193 17.30 11.44 21.50
N ARG A 194 17.55 10.44 20.64
CA ARG A 194 18.83 10.33 19.91
C ARG A 194 19.06 11.57 19.05
N THR A 195 18.05 12.06 18.37
CA THR A 195 18.15 13.25 17.51
C THR A 195 18.51 14.51 18.29
N LEU A 196 17.95 14.69 19.47
CA LEU A 196 18.28 15.82 20.34
C LEU A 196 19.66 15.74 20.98
N SER A 197 20.23 14.54 21.11
CA SER A 197 21.57 14.35 21.68
C SER A 197 22.68 14.29 20.63
N ASP A 198 22.39 14.02 19.37
CA ASP A 198 23.37 13.90 18.29
C ASP A 198 23.82 15.29 17.81
N ASN A 199 25.12 15.63 18.06
CA ASN A 199 25.69 16.90 17.69
C ASN A 199 26.13 17.01 16.23
N GLU A 200 26.25 15.88 15.53
CA GLU A 200 26.73 15.84 14.15
C GLU A 200 25.59 15.82 13.14
N ARG A 201 24.64 14.91 13.34
CA ARG A 201 23.53 14.66 12.40
C ARG A 201 22.21 15.25 12.89
N GLY A 202 22.07 15.37 14.21
CA GLY A 202 20.85 15.77 14.87
C GLY A 202 20.76 17.26 15.22
N LEU A 203 20.07 17.51 16.31
CA LEU A 203 19.82 18.86 16.87
C LEU A 203 20.60 19.12 18.17
N GLY A 204 21.58 18.28 18.53
CA GLY A 204 22.32 18.40 19.79
C GLY A 204 23.00 19.76 19.97
N ARG A 205 23.49 20.36 18.87
CA ARG A 205 24.09 21.71 18.91
C ARG A 205 23.12 22.80 19.31
N MET A 206 21.79 22.61 19.04
CA MET A 206 20.77 23.56 19.40
C MET A 206 20.41 23.56 20.90
N LYS A 207 20.92 22.59 21.69
CA LYS A 207 20.73 22.49 23.15
C LYS A 207 19.23 22.58 23.56
N LEU A 208 18.37 21.99 22.76
CA LEU A 208 16.93 21.96 23.01
C LEU A 208 16.59 20.96 24.13
N THR A 209 15.57 21.29 24.93
CA THR A 209 15.04 20.39 25.95
C THR A 209 13.56 20.09 25.67
N LEU A 210 13.07 18.93 26.09
CA LEU A 210 11.67 18.60 25.99
C LEU A 210 10.96 18.93 27.30
N GLY A 211 9.88 19.69 27.23
CA GLY A 211 8.95 19.88 28.34
C GLY A 211 8.10 18.63 28.63
N GLU A 212 7.38 18.66 29.73
CA GLU A 212 6.51 17.55 30.15
C GLU A 212 5.45 17.25 29.06
N GLY A 213 5.32 15.96 28.71
CA GLY A 213 4.38 15.47 27.69
C GLY A 213 4.75 15.77 26.22
N ALA A 214 5.86 16.52 25.96
CA ALA A 214 6.26 16.86 24.59
C ALA A 214 6.68 15.61 23.79
N LEU A 215 7.38 14.67 24.43
CA LEU A 215 7.80 13.43 23.79
C LEU A 215 6.60 12.57 23.40
N ASP A 216 5.63 12.42 24.29
CA ASP A 216 4.41 11.65 24.07
C ASP A 216 3.57 12.28 22.95
N PHE A 217 3.49 13.61 22.92
CA PHE A 217 2.81 14.32 21.84
C PHE A 217 3.45 14.05 20.47
N ILE A 218 4.79 14.09 20.37
CA ILE A 218 5.49 13.78 19.12
C ILE A 218 5.25 12.31 18.75
N GLY A 219 5.31 11.37 19.71
CA GLY A 219 5.02 9.95 19.50
C GLY A 219 3.65 9.71 18.91
N THR A 220 2.62 10.30 19.50
CA THR A 220 1.23 10.21 19.04
C THR A 220 1.05 10.88 17.68
N ALA A 221 1.59 12.10 17.49
CA ALA A 221 1.47 12.86 16.24
C ALA A 221 2.22 12.19 15.07
N ALA A 222 3.29 11.45 15.34
CA ALA A 222 4.03 10.67 14.35
C ALA A 222 3.22 9.48 13.81
N ASP A 223 2.29 8.94 14.57
CA ASP A 223 1.43 7.80 14.19
C ASP A 223 2.23 6.62 13.59
N GLY A 224 3.35 6.30 14.22
CA GLY A 224 4.23 5.20 13.81
C GLY A 224 5.14 5.49 12.59
N ASP A 225 5.16 6.74 12.10
CA ASP A 225 6.05 7.21 11.03
C ASP A 225 7.19 8.07 11.60
N ALA A 226 8.41 7.54 11.63
CA ALA A 226 9.58 8.25 12.14
C ALA A 226 9.86 9.56 11.38
N ARG A 227 9.61 9.61 10.06
CA ARG A 227 9.82 10.80 9.24
C ARG A 227 8.90 11.93 9.68
N ARG A 228 7.63 11.64 9.95
CA ARG A 228 6.65 12.62 10.46
C ARG A 228 7.09 13.18 11.82
N GLY A 229 7.50 12.31 12.74
CA GLY A 229 7.98 12.72 14.05
C GLY A 229 9.20 13.64 13.98
N LEU A 230 10.17 13.29 13.13
CA LEU A 230 11.37 14.10 12.92
C LEU A 230 11.08 15.41 12.19
N THR A 231 10.18 15.43 11.23
CA THR A 231 9.75 16.66 10.53
C THR A 231 9.07 17.63 11.48
N LEU A 232 8.19 17.13 12.36
CA LEU A 232 7.54 17.96 13.40
C LEU A 232 8.58 18.55 14.36
N LEU A 233 9.53 17.71 14.80
CA LEU A 233 10.63 18.14 15.68
C LEU A 233 11.50 19.22 15.02
N GLU A 234 11.90 19.01 13.75
CA GLU A 234 12.73 19.96 12.98
C GLU A 234 12.04 21.32 12.80
N ALA A 235 10.76 21.28 12.41
CA ALA A 235 9.97 22.50 12.25
C ALA A 235 9.80 23.27 13.57
N THR A 236 9.57 22.55 14.69
CA THR A 236 9.46 23.16 16.02
C THR A 236 10.79 23.71 16.50
N ALA A 237 11.89 23.00 16.29
CA ALA A 237 13.23 23.47 16.61
C ALA A 237 13.59 24.74 15.84
N SER A 238 13.27 24.78 14.55
CA SER A 238 13.50 25.97 13.70
C SER A 238 12.63 27.16 14.11
N PHE A 239 11.43 26.90 14.63
CA PHE A 239 10.53 27.94 15.11
C PHE A 239 11.00 28.58 16.44
N LEU A 240 11.52 27.75 17.35
CA LEU A 240 11.90 28.20 18.70
C LEU A 240 13.33 28.75 18.80
N GLY A 241 14.26 28.22 18.00
CA GLY A 241 15.69 28.56 18.06
C GLY A 241 16.47 27.81 19.15
N GLU A 242 17.75 28.16 19.31
CA GLU A 242 18.69 27.49 20.23
C GLU A 242 18.33 27.70 21.71
N GLY A 243 18.60 26.69 22.53
CA GLY A 243 18.45 26.72 23.99
C GLY A 243 16.99 26.69 24.48
N ALA A 244 16.03 26.56 23.60
CA ALA A 244 14.61 26.58 23.97
C ALA A 244 14.14 25.24 24.58
N ALA A 245 13.08 25.36 25.42
CA ALA A 245 12.32 24.20 25.88
C ALA A 245 11.11 24.00 24.96
N ILE A 246 11.03 22.86 24.30
CA ILE A 246 9.91 22.48 23.41
C ILE A 246 8.73 22.04 24.28
N THR A 247 7.65 22.82 24.25
CA THR A 247 6.42 22.48 25.00
C THR A 247 5.36 21.83 24.09
N VAL A 248 4.36 21.20 24.68
CA VAL A 248 3.20 20.66 23.94
C VAL A 248 2.45 21.79 23.21
N ALA A 249 2.42 23.00 23.74
CA ALA A 249 1.78 24.15 23.09
C ALA A 249 2.50 24.55 21.81
N ASP A 250 3.84 24.57 21.81
CA ASP A 250 4.66 24.87 20.63
C ASP A 250 4.47 23.81 19.55
N LEU A 251 4.51 22.53 19.94
CA LEU A 251 4.28 21.41 19.04
C LEU A 251 2.90 21.48 18.39
N ARG A 252 1.85 21.76 19.17
CA ARG A 252 0.50 21.96 18.63
C ARG A 252 0.43 23.12 17.65
N GLN A 253 1.05 24.25 17.98
CA GLN A 253 1.07 25.44 17.12
C GLN A 253 1.75 25.16 15.77
N VAL A 254 2.87 24.46 15.78
CA VAL A 254 3.60 24.07 14.56
C VAL A 254 2.81 23.01 13.79
N HIS A 255 2.29 22.01 14.49
CA HIS A 255 1.47 20.95 13.91
C HIS A 255 0.23 21.50 13.21
N GLN A 256 -0.48 22.46 13.82
CA GLN A 256 -1.66 23.10 13.22
C GLN A 256 -1.33 24.06 12.07
N LYS A 257 -0.21 24.79 12.13
CA LYS A 257 0.23 25.69 11.05
C LYS A 257 0.86 25.00 9.85
N GLY A 258 1.52 23.85 10.08
CA GLY A 258 2.15 23.06 9.02
C GLY A 258 1.21 22.08 8.33
N LEU A 259 0.07 21.84 8.94
CA LEU A 259 -0.92 20.86 8.54
C LEU A 259 -2.32 21.51 8.50
N GLY A 260 -2.54 22.37 7.51
CA GLY A 260 -3.82 22.33 6.82
C GLY A 260 -3.94 21.01 6.06
N VAL A 261 -3.10 20.02 6.40
CA VAL A 261 -3.10 18.68 5.84
C VAL A 261 -3.88 17.79 6.81
N TYR A 262 -5.08 17.48 6.42
CA TYR A 262 -5.88 16.38 6.91
C TYR A 262 -4.96 15.19 7.28
N ASP A 263 -5.07 14.68 8.50
CA ASP A 263 -4.32 13.52 8.95
C ASP A 263 -4.85 12.28 8.21
N LYS A 264 -4.23 12.00 7.07
CA LYS A 264 -4.67 10.93 6.12
C LYS A 264 -4.65 9.54 6.72
N ASP A 265 -3.95 9.34 7.83
CA ASP A 265 -3.75 8.03 8.47
C ASP A 265 -4.18 8.00 9.95
N GLY A 266 -4.72 9.11 10.49
CA GLY A 266 -5.10 9.22 11.90
C GLY A 266 -6.54 8.78 12.21
N GLU A 267 -6.89 8.80 13.48
CA GLU A 267 -8.21 8.41 13.99
C GLU A 267 -9.34 9.21 13.35
N GLU A 268 -9.13 10.49 13.06
CA GLU A 268 -10.13 11.37 12.43
C GLU A 268 -10.44 10.94 10.99
N HIS A 269 -9.43 10.51 10.22
CA HIS A 269 -9.60 9.92 8.89
C HIS A 269 -10.55 8.71 8.91
N TYR A 270 -10.30 7.75 9.83
CA TYR A 270 -11.16 6.58 9.99
C TYR A 270 -12.56 6.95 10.47
N ASN A 271 -12.67 7.95 11.32
CA ASN A 271 -13.96 8.42 11.83
C ASN A 271 -14.80 9.07 10.73
N ILE A 272 -14.22 9.92 9.88
CA ILE A 272 -14.94 10.61 8.81
C ILE A 272 -15.36 9.66 7.71
N ILE A 273 -14.46 8.77 7.22
CA ILE A 273 -14.86 7.76 6.22
C ILE A 273 -15.92 6.79 6.77
N SER A 274 -15.84 6.45 8.06
CA SER A 274 -16.87 5.65 8.72
C SER A 274 -18.21 6.39 8.82
N ALA A 275 -18.18 7.70 9.08
CA ALA A 275 -19.38 8.54 9.11
C ALA A 275 -20.01 8.62 7.72
N LEU A 276 -19.22 8.82 6.65
CA LEU A 276 -19.69 8.78 5.26
C LEU A 276 -20.39 7.45 4.96
N HIS A 277 -19.75 6.33 5.26
CA HIS A 277 -20.33 4.99 4.99
C HIS A 277 -21.62 4.75 5.81
N LYS A 278 -21.68 5.21 7.06
CA LYS A 278 -22.88 5.07 7.89
C LYS A 278 -24.04 5.94 7.37
N SER A 279 -23.75 7.16 6.91
CA SER A 279 -24.74 8.05 6.28
C SER A 279 -25.28 7.44 4.99
N LEU A 280 -24.41 6.89 4.13
CA LEU A 280 -24.80 6.17 2.93
C LEU A 280 -25.70 4.96 3.23
N ARG A 281 -25.37 4.17 4.28
CA ARG A 281 -26.22 3.03 4.71
C ARG A 281 -27.56 3.50 5.26
N GLY A 282 -27.57 4.60 5.97
CA GLY A 282 -28.78 5.23 6.50
C GLY A 282 -29.68 5.85 5.43
N GLY A 283 -29.18 6.02 4.19
CA GLY A 283 -29.94 6.61 3.10
C GLY A 283 -30.04 8.13 3.19
N ASP A 284 -29.09 8.78 3.86
CA ASP A 284 -29.05 10.24 4.05
C ASP A 284 -28.05 10.87 3.05
N PRO A 285 -28.54 11.45 1.93
CA PRO A 285 -27.66 12.07 0.94
C PRO A 285 -27.00 13.37 1.43
N ASP A 286 -27.67 14.14 2.29
CA ASP A 286 -27.18 15.43 2.77
C ASP A 286 -26.02 15.24 3.76
N ALA A 287 -26.18 14.34 4.73
CA ALA A 287 -25.09 13.96 5.63
C ALA A 287 -23.93 13.33 4.87
N SER A 288 -24.20 12.50 3.86
CA SER A 288 -23.16 11.88 3.02
C SER A 288 -22.36 12.92 2.25
N LEU A 289 -23.00 13.93 1.67
CA LEU A 289 -22.33 15.04 0.99
C LEU A 289 -21.50 15.89 1.96
N TYR A 290 -22.00 16.13 3.17
CA TYR A 290 -21.26 16.88 4.18
C TYR A 290 -19.94 16.16 4.54
N TRP A 291 -20.00 14.85 4.78
CA TRP A 291 -18.80 14.07 5.11
C TRP A 291 -17.83 13.97 3.92
N LEU A 292 -18.34 13.85 2.68
CA LEU A 292 -17.52 13.95 1.47
C LEU A 292 -16.79 15.30 1.40
N ALA A 293 -17.53 16.42 1.56
CA ALA A 293 -16.95 17.75 1.50
C ALA A 293 -15.86 17.94 2.58
N ARG A 294 -16.10 17.46 3.81
CA ARG A 294 -15.08 17.49 4.87
C ARG A 294 -13.84 16.70 4.55
N MET A 295 -13.95 15.55 3.84
CA MET A 295 -12.79 14.77 3.41
C MET A 295 -12.00 15.53 2.34
N LEU A 296 -12.68 16.09 1.35
CA LEU A 296 -12.03 16.84 0.26
C LEU A 296 -11.37 18.12 0.77
N ASP A 297 -12.06 18.91 1.60
CA ASP A 297 -11.51 20.11 2.23
C ASP A 297 -10.30 19.79 3.12
N GLY A 298 -10.34 18.66 3.82
CA GLY A 298 -9.22 18.14 4.59
C GLY A 298 -8.04 17.63 3.74
N GLY A 299 -8.15 17.59 2.42
CA GLY A 299 -7.09 17.16 1.50
C GLY A 299 -6.97 15.63 1.36
N GLU A 300 -8.04 14.88 1.65
CA GLU A 300 -8.08 13.45 1.38
C GLU A 300 -7.90 13.16 -0.11
N ASP A 301 -7.21 12.08 -0.44
CA ASP A 301 -7.09 11.64 -1.82
C ASP A 301 -8.47 11.27 -2.39
N PRO A 302 -8.99 12.00 -3.40
CA PRO A 302 -10.28 11.72 -3.99
C PRO A 302 -10.39 10.30 -4.53
N LEU A 303 -9.29 9.71 -5.02
CA LEU A 303 -9.27 8.32 -5.49
C LEU A 303 -9.38 7.32 -4.34
N TYR A 304 -8.87 7.65 -3.15
CA TYR A 304 -9.12 6.84 -1.96
C TYR A 304 -10.62 6.85 -1.62
N ILE A 305 -11.26 8.02 -1.65
CA ILE A 305 -12.72 8.11 -1.41
C ILE A 305 -13.48 7.26 -2.43
N VAL A 306 -13.18 7.40 -3.73
CA VAL A 306 -13.82 6.62 -4.79
C VAL A 306 -13.60 5.12 -4.58
N ARG A 307 -12.40 4.67 -4.19
CA ARG A 307 -12.10 3.26 -3.87
C ARG A 307 -13.04 2.73 -2.78
N ARG A 308 -13.29 3.53 -1.74
CA ARG A 308 -14.22 3.19 -0.66
C ARG A 308 -15.68 3.14 -1.14
N LEU A 309 -16.07 4.04 -2.05
CA LEU A 309 -17.41 4.05 -2.65
C LEU A 309 -17.64 2.87 -3.59
N VAL A 310 -16.64 2.43 -4.36
CA VAL A 310 -16.67 1.20 -5.17
C VAL A 310 -16.93 -0.02 -4.29
N ARG A 311 -16.23 -0.11 -3.15
CA ARG A 311 -16.49 -1.18 -2.18
C ARG A 311 -17.91 -1.11 -1.63
N PHE A 312 -18.38 0.08 -1.26
CA PHE A 312 -19.74 0.29 -0.77
C PHE A 312 -20.80 -0.14 -1.80
N ALA A 313 -20.59 0.20 -3.08
CA ALA A 313 -21.48 -0.21 -4.16
C ALA A 313 -21.62 -1.75 -4.28
N SER A 314 -20.53 -2.49 -4.04
CA SER A 314 -20.54 -3.96 -4.09
C SER A 314 -21.05 -4.61 -2.80
N GLU A 315 -20.70 -4.04 -1.64
CA GLU A 315 -20.95 -4.63 -0.31
C GLU A 315 -22.34 -4.28 0.23
N ASP A 316 -22.74 -3.00 0.13
CA ASP A 316 -23.93 -2.48 0.79
C ASP A 316 -25.12 -2.30 -0.17
N VAL A 317 -24.89 -1.93 -1.44
CA VAL A 317 -25.92 -1.84 -2.47
C VAL A 317 -26.09 -3.19 -3.18
N GLY A 318 -24.99 -3.80 -3.59
CA GLY A 318 -24.95 -5.15 -4.15
C GLY A 318 -25.92 -5.36 -5.30
N LEU A 319 -26.64 -6.46 -5.24
CA LEU A 319 -27.60 -6.87 -6.28
C LEU A 319 -28.96 -6.16 -6.19
N ALA A 320 -29.20 -5.37 -5.14
CA ALA A 320 -30.39 -4.52 -5.08
C ALA A 320 -30.37 -3.47 -6.20
N ASP A 321 -29.18 -2.96 -6.53
CA ASP A 321 -28.96 -2.12 -7.71
C ASP A 321 -27.57 -2.35 -8.33
N PRO A 322 -27.45 -3.31 -9.26
CA PRO A 322 -26.16 -3.62 -9.91
C PRO A 322 -25.53 -2.46 -10.69
N TYR A 323 -26.30 -1.45 -11.06
CA TYR A 323 -25.78 -0.27 -11.76
C TYR A 323 -24.87 0.58 -10.86
N ALA A 324 -25.04 0.51 -9.54
CA ALA A 324 -24.23 1.25 -8.58
C ALA A 324 -22.71 1.00 -8.75
N LEU A 325 -22.31 -0.24 -8.98
CA LEU A 325 -20.89 -0.58 -9.22
C LEU A 325 -20.39 0.01 -10.54
N THR A 326 -21.20 -0.06 -11.61
CA THR A 326 -20.86 0.53 -12.91
C THR A 326 -20.67 2.04 -12.79
N LEU A 327 -21.58 2.72 -12.10
CA LEU A 327 -21.49 4.16 -11.87
C LEU A 327 -20.24 4.52 -11.05
N ALA A 328 -19.91 3.74 -10.03
CA ALA A 328 -18.71 3.97 -9.20
C ALA A 328 -17.40 3.85 -10.02
N ILE A 329 -17.33 2.87 -10.93
CA ILE A 329 -16.18 2.73 -11.84
C ILE A 329 -16.13 3.90 -12.85
N SER A 330 -17.27 4.28 -13.43
CA SER A 330 -17.34 5.43 -14.35
C SER A 330 -16.94 6.74 -13.64
N THR A 331 -17.29 6.90 -12.37
CA THR A 331 -16.87 8.05 -11.54
C THR A 331 -15.35 8.08 -11.37
N ARG A 332 -14.70 6.93 -11.12
CA ARG A 332 -13.23 6.85 -11.07
C ARG A 332 -12.61 7.35 -12.37
N ASP A 333 -13.12 6.89 -13.51
CA ASP A 333 -12.59 7.24 -14.83
C ASP A 333 -12.85 8.71 -15.16
N ALA A 334 -14.01 9.25 -14.81
CA ALA A 334 -14.32 10.66 -14.94
C ALA A 334 -13.38 11.53 -14.10
N TYR A 335 -13.13 11.15 -12.84
CA TYR A 335 -12.19 11.88 -11.99
C TYR A 335 -10.76 11.82 -12.54
N HIS A 336 -10.30 10.66 -13.04
CA HIS A 336 -8.98 10.54 -13.67
C HIS A 336 -8.84 11.43 -14.91
N PHE A 337 -9.91 11.63 -15.65
CA PHE A 337 -9.91 12.46 -16.85
C PHE A 337 -9.96 13.95 -16.55
N LEU A 338 -10.76 14.37 -15.56
CA LEU A 338 -11.01 15.77 -15.23
C LEU A 338 -10.04 16.34 -14.20
N GLY A 339 -9.65 15.53 -13.20
CA GLY A 339 -8.87 16.00 -12.04
C GLY A 339 -9.68 16.86 -11.09
N SER A 340 -8.99 17.40 -10.04
CA SER A 340 -9.59 18.39 -9.12
C SER A 340 -9.48 19.80 -9.71
N PRO A 341 -10.46 20.68 -9.49
CA PRO A 341 -11.70 20.45 -8.70
C PRO A 341 -12.85 19.85 -9.51
N GLU A 342 -12.81 19.85 -10.84
CA GLU A 342 -13.97 19.51 -11.68
C GLU A 342 -14.44 18.07 -11.51
N GLY A 343 -13.50 17.13 -11.35
CA GLY A 343 -13.80 15.71 -11.16
C GLY A 343 -14.48 15.37 -9.83
N GLU A 344 -14.40 16.26 -8.85
CA GLU A 344 -15.03 16.09 -7.52
C GLU A 344 -16.56 16.09 -7.61
N LEU A 345 -17.13 16.78 -8.60
CA LEU A 345 -18.58 16.79 -8.84
C LEU A 345 -19.09 15.39 -9.23
N ALA A 346 -18.30 14.62 -9.99
CA ALA A 346 -18.66 13.24 -10.31
C ALA A 346 -18.70 12.36 -9.03
N ILE A 347 -17.80 12.60 -8.09
CA ILE A 347 -17.80 11.89 -6.79
C ILE A 347 -19.04 12.28 -5.98
N ALA A 348 -19.40 13.56 -5.94
CA ALA A 348 -20.60 14.03 -5.27
C ALA A 348 -21.87 13.40 -5.86
N GLN A 349 -21.96 13.30 -7.18
CA GLN A 349 -23.06 12.62 -7.88
C GLN A 349 -23.16 11.14 -7.46
N LEU A 350 -22.03 10.44 -7.40
CA LEU A 350 -21.98 9.05 -6.96
C LEU A 350 -22.44 8.90 -5.51
N VAL A 351 -22.01 9.79 -4.61
CA VAL A 351 -22.41 9.78 -3.19
C VAL A 351 -23.91 9.91 -3.04
N ILE A 352 -24.55 10.86 -3.73
CA ILE A 352 -26.01 11.03 -3.73
C ILE A 352 -26.69 9.75 -4.23
N TYR A 353 -26.21 9.21 -5.35
CA TYR A 353 -26.76 7.99 -5.92
C TYR A 353 -26.70 6.83 -4.95
N LEU A 354 -25.53 6.58 -4.36
CA LEU A 354 -25.33 5.48 -3.41
C LEU A 354 -26.14 5.66 -2.12
N ALA A 355 -26.36 6.89 -1.67
CA ALA A 355 -27.23 7.18 -0.53
C ALA A 355 -28.68 6.77 -0.82
N CYS A 356 -29.19 7.13 -2.01
CA CYS A 356 -30.58 6.89 -2.40
C CYS A 356 -30.84 5.47 -2.95
N ALA A 357 -29.82 4.74 -3.35
CA ALA A 357 -29.97 3.38 -3.90
C ALA A 357 -30.51 2.40 -2.86
N PRO A 358 -31.33 1.39 -3.27
CA PRO A 358 -31.73 0.30 -2.38
C PRO A 358 -30.49 -0.47 -1.88
N LYS A 359 -30.56 -1.02 -0.68
CA LYS A 359 -29.41 -1.67 -0.01
C LYS A 359 -29.61 -3.17 0.13
N SER A 360 -28.60 -3.95 -0.28
CA SER A 360 -28.50 -5.38 0.01
C SER A 360 -27.07 -5.81 0.17
N ASN A 361 -26.74 -6.39 1.30
CA ASN A 361 -25.45 -7.03 1.56
C ASN A 361 -25.51 -8.57 1.39
N ALA A 362 -26.57 -9.10 0.74
CA ALA A 362 -26.78 -10.54 0.63
C ALA A 362 -25.62 -11.25 -0.11
N ALA A 363 -25.08 -10.64 -1.16
CA ALA A 363 -23.94 -11.18 -1.89
C ALA A 363 -22.67 -11.24 -1.01
N TYR A 364 -22.39 -10.19 -0.23
CA TYR A 364 -21.27 -10.14 0.70
C TYR A 364 -21.37 -11.26 1.76
N VAL A 365 -22.53 -11.38 2.39
CA VAL A 365 -22.77 -12.42 3.41
C VAL A 365 -22.67 -13.83 2.83
N ALA A 366 -23.18 -14.03 1.60
CA ALA A 366 -23.11 -15.31 0.90
C ALA A 366 -21.65 -15.71 0.62
N PHE A 367 -20.85 -14.78 0.13
CA PHE A 367 -19.44 -15.01 -0.16
C PHE A 367 -18.63 -15.29 1.11
N ASP A 368 -18.86 -14.54 2.19
CA ASP A 368 -18.19 -14.75 3.49
C ASP A 368 -18.48 -16.16 4.04
N ARG A 369 -19.73 -16.63 3.97
CA ARG A 369 -20.10 -17.99 4.36
C ARG A 369 -19.40 -19.05 3.51
N ALA A 370 -19.34 -18.86 2.19
CA ALA A 370 -18.65 -19.78 1.29
C ALA A 370 -17.15 -19.84 1.59
N MET A 371 -16.50 -18.68 1.82
CA MET A 371 -15.10 -18.61 2.21
C MET A 371 -14.81 -19.29 3.55
N LYS A 372 -15.74 -19.16 4.51
CA LYS A 372 -15.62 -19.85 5.80
C LYS A 372 -15.63 -21.36 5.63
N ASP A 373 -16.53 -21.91 4.79
CA ASP A 373 -16.55 -23.34 4.51
C ASP A 373 -15.27 -23.82 3.82
N VAL A 374 -14.76 -23.09 2.83
CA VAL A 374 -13.48 -23.39 2.19
C VAL A 374 -12.33 -23.43 3.20
N THR A 375 -12.30 -22.46 4.11
CA THR A 375 -11.25 -22.36 5.13
C THR A 375 -11.33 -23.50 6.17
N THR A 376 -12.55 -23.89 6.54
CA THR A 376 -12.76 -24.89 7.62
C THR A 376 -12.73 -26.32 7.11
N LYS A 377 -13.21 -26.58 5.89
CA LYS A 377 -13.31 -27.92 5.31
C LYS A 377 -12.19 -28.27 4.34
N GLY A 378 -11.35 -27.28 3.99
CA GLY A 378 -10.24 -27.46 3.05
C GLY A 378 -10.69 -27.70 1.60
N SER A 379 -9.80 -28.30 0.80
CA SER A 379 -10.04 -28.55 -0.63
C SER A 379 -10.85 -29.82 -0.82
N LEU A 380 -12.16 -29.70 -0.89
CA LEU A 380 -13.06 -30.81 -1.21
C LEU A 380 -12.97 -31.17 -2.69
N PRO A 381 -13.13 -32.47 -3.08
CA PRO A 381 -13.00 -32.89 -4.47
C PRO A 381 -14.17 -32.38 -5.31
N VAL A 382 -13.90 -31.96 -6.54
CA VAL A 382 -14.94 -31.61 -7.51
C VAL A 382 -15.70 -32.87 -7.90
N PRO A 383 -17.05 -32.90 -7.89
CA PRO A 383 -17.85 -34.06 -8.32
C PRO A 383 -17.50 -34.52 -9.73
N LEU A 384 -17.43 -35.83 -9.96
CA LEU A 384 -16.95 -36.40 -11.23
C LEU A 384 -17.77 -35.95 -12.44
N HIS A 385 -19.10 -35.86 -12.29
CA HIS A 385 -20.00 -35.50 -13.39
C HIS A 385 -19.86 -34.05 -13.88
N ILE A 386 -19.32 -33.12 -13.07
CA ILE A 386 -19.06 -31.74 -13.50
C ILE A 386 -17.58 -31.50 -13.88
N ARG A 387 -16.74 -32.55 -13.88
CA ARG A 387 -15.36 -32.43 -14.36
C ARG A 387 -15.29 -32.50 -15.88
N ASN A 388 -14.43 -31.70 -16.50
CA ASN A 388 -14.17 -31.80 -17.93
C ASN A 388 -13.38 -33.05 -18.26
N ALA A 389 -13.71 -33.71 -19.38
CA ALA A 389 -13.07 -34.93 -19.88
C ALA A 389 -12.48 -34.75 -21.29
N PRO A 390 -11.46 -33.89 -21.50
CA PRO A 390 -10.88 -33.63 -22.81
C PRO A 390 -10.09 -34.83 -23.38
N THR A 391 -9.61 -35.74 -22.53
CA THR A 391 -8.80 -36.88 -22.95
C THR A 391 -9.56 -38.20 -22.80
N SER A 392 -9.14 -39.22 -23.56
CA SER A 392 -9.70 -40.61 -23.47
C SER A 392 -9.51 -41.20 -22.07
N LEU A 393 -8.39 -40.93 -21.43
CA LEU A 393 -8.13 -41.37 -20.05
C LEU A 393 -9.13 -40.77 -19.07
N MET A 394 -9.41 -39.47 -19.17
CA MET A 394 -10.41 -38.79 -18.30
C MET A 394 -11.81 -39.36 -18.51
N LYS A 395 -12.19 -39.65 -19.76
CA LYS A 395 -13.46 -40.34 -20.06
C LYS A 395 -13.51 -41.75 -19.46
N ALA A 396 -12.40 -42.48 -19.48
CA ALA A 396 -12.32 -43.79 -18.86
C ALA A 396 -12.40 -43.76 -17.32
N LEU A 397 -12.10 -42.60 -16.72
CA LEU A 397 -12.24 -42.31 -15.28
C LEU A 397 -13.59 -41.71 -14.92
N ASP A 398 -14.62 -41.78 -15.79
CA ASP A 398 -15.95 -41.30 -15.61
C ASP A 398 -16.10 -39.77 -15.41
N TYR A 399 -15.09 -38.98 -15.85
CA TYR A 399 -15.19 -37.53 -15.82
C TYR A 399 -16.25 -37.05 -16.81
N GLY A 400 -17.17 -36.15 -16.32
CA GLY A 400 -18.30 -35.63 -17.11
C GLY A 400 -19.42 -36.61 -17.35
N LYS A 401 -19.35 -37.83 -16.84
CA LYS A 401 -20.38 -38.84 -17.04
C LYS A 401 -21.66 -38.48 -16.27
N GLY A 402 -22.76 -38.40 -16.99
CA GLY A 402 -24.06 -38.05 -16.40
C GLY A 402 -24.27 -36.53 -16.21
N TYR A 403 -23.39 -35.70 -16.78
CA TYR A 403 -23.60 -34.23 -16.76
C TYR A 403 -24.88 -33.87 -17.54
N LYS A 404 -25.73 -33.11 -16.90
CA LYS A 404 -26.96 -32.59 -17.46
C LYS A 404 -26.74 -31.15 -17.95
N TYR A 405 -26.72 -30.98 -19.29
CA TYR A 405 -26.55 -29.66 -19.88
C TYR A 405 -27.85 -28.84 -19.77
N ALA A 406 -27.83 -27.79 -18.95
CA ALA A 406 -29.03 -27.05 -18.56
C ALA A 406 -29.84 -26.51 -19.75
N HIS A 407 -29.20 -26.14 -20.88
CA HIS A 407 -29.88 -25.64 -22.07
C HIS A 407 -30.77 -26.69 -22.79
N GLU A 408 -30.63 -27.97 -22.45
CA GLU A 408 -31.48 -29.05 -22.99
C GLU A 408 -32.73 -29.32 -22.15
N TYR A 409 -32.91 -28.59 -21.06
CA TYR A 409 -34.00 -28.71 -20.11
C TYR A 409 -34.91 -27.49 -20.11
N GLU A 410 -36.18 -27.68 -19.82
CA GLU A 410 -37.17 -26.61 -19.70
C GLU A 410 -36.74 -25.59 -18.64
N ASP A 411 -36.88 -24.32 -18.96
CA ASP A 411 -36.41 -23.19 -18.11
C ASP A 411 -34.92 -23.24 -17.72
N ALA A 412 -34.09 -24.04 -18.41
CA ALA A 412 -32.69 -24.32 -18.09
C ALA A 412 -32.48 -24.81 -16.64
N LEU A 413 -33.46 -25.51 -16.07
CA LEU A 413 -33.42 -26.06 -14.72
C LEU A 413 -33.00 -27.53 -14.73
N THR A 414 -32.06 -27.91 -13.91
CA THR A 414 -31.63 -29.28 -13.67
C THR A 414 -31.67 -29.61 -12.18
N ASP A 415 -31.92 -30.88 -11.87
CA ASP A 415 -31.84 -31.40 -10.50
C ASP A 415 -30.44 -31.81 -10.07
N GLN A 416 -29.44 -31.53 -10.93
CA GLN A 416 -28.06 -31.92 -10.73
C GLN A 416 -27.44 -31.22 -9.51
N GLU A 417 -26.73 -31.97 -8.67
CA GLU A 417 -25.93 -31.43 -7.58
C GLU A 417 -24.60 -30.89 -8.13
N HIS A 418 -24.18 -29.72 -7.66
CA HIS A 418 -22.96 -29.09 -8.08
C HIS A 418 -21.94 -28.99 -6.95
N PHE A 419 -22.35 -29.24 -5.71
CA PHE A 419 -21.47 -29.27 -4.56
C PHE A 419 -20.78 -30.62 -4.40
N PRO A 420 -19.62 -30.65 -3.73
CA PRO A 420 -19.13 -31.88 -3.10
C PRO A 420 -20.16 -32.45 -2.12
N ASP A 421 -20.13 -33.76 -1.90
CA ASP A 421 -21.12 -34.46 -1.07
C ASP A 421 -21.25 -33.85 0.34
N GLU A 422 -20.13 -33.37 0.92
CA GLU A 422 -20.09 -32.75 2.26
C GLU A 422 -20.76 -31.38 2.31
N LEU A 423 -21.03 -30.78 1.15
CA LEU A 423 -21.70 -29.50 1.02
C LEU A 423 -23.07 -29.63 0.33
N ALA A 424 -23.50 -30.82 0.00
CA ALA A 424 -24.76 -31.05 -0.70
C ALA A 424 -25.94 -30.37 0.02
N GLY A 425 -26.74 -29.63 -0.73
CA GLY A 425 -27.88 -28.89 -0.19
C GLY A 425 -27.55 -27.60 0.56
N THR A 426 -26.28 -27.17 0.61
CA THR A 426 -25.91 -25.90 1.22
C THR A 426 -26.49 -24.70 0.47
N GLU A 427 -27.00 -23.72 1.20
CA GLU A 427 -27.54 -22.48 0.65
C GLU A 427 -26.73 -21.30 1.21
N TYR A 428 -25.89 -20.67 0.42
CA TYR A 428 -25.13 -19.48 0.80
C TYR A 428 -25.90 -18.19 0.55
N TYR A 429 -26.49 -18.07 -0.65
CA TYR A 429 -27.13 -16.83 -1.09
C TYR A 429 -28.60 -16.78 -0.72
N HIS A 430 -28.95 -15.79 0.11
CA HIS A 430 -30.32 -15.49 0.52
C HIS A 430 -30.65 -14.06 0.09
N PRO A 431 -31.25 -13.86 -1.09
CA PRO A 431 -31.57 -12.54 -1.63
C PRO A 431 -32.54 -11.77 -0.73
N LYS A 432 -32.40 -10.46 -0.73
CA LYS A 432 -33.33 -9.54 -0.08
C LYS A 432 -34.43 -9.10 -1.09
N GLU A 433 -35.59 -8.79 -0.57
CA GLU A 433 -36.69 -8.23 -1.38
C GLU A 433 -36.48 -6.71 -1.57
N ALA A 434 -35.31 -6.31 -2.10
CA ALA A 434 -34.94 -4.93 -2.29
C ALA A 434 -34.54 -4.66 -3.74
N GLY A 435 -35.06 -3.61 -4.35
CA GLY A 435 -34.71 -3.16 -5.69
C GLY A 435 -34.80 -4.29 -6.73
N ARG A 436 -33.76 -4.46 -7.54
CA ARG A 436 -33.72 -5.51 -8.59
C ARG A 436 -33.48 -6.90 -8.03
N GLU A 437 -33.00 -7.04 -6.81
CA GLU A 437 -32.75 -8.34 -6.18
C GLU A 437 -34.05 -9.11 -5.91
N ALA A 438 -35.19 -8.44 -5.77
CA ALA A 438 -36.49 -9.08 -5.64
C ALA A 438 -36.77 -10.06 -6.80
N LYS A 439 -36.39 -9.71 -8.04
CA LYS A 439 -36.55 -10.60 -9.20
C LYS A 439 -35.63 -11.84 -9.11
N LEU A 440 -34.45 -11.67 -8.56
CA LEU A 440 -33.54 -12.80 -8.31
C LEU A 440 -34.08 -13.72 -7.22
N ALA A 441 -34.75 -13.16 -6.20
CA ALA A 441 -35.42 -13.92 -5.16
C ALA A 441 -36.56 -14.82 -5.74
N GLU A 442 -37.37 -14.30 -6.65
CA GLU A 442 -38.43 -15.06 -7.34
C GLU A 442 -37.83 -16.22 -8.16
N TYR A 443 -36.78 -15.95 -8.95
CA TYR A 443 -36.09 -16.98 -9.71
C TYR A 443 -35.52 -18.07 -8.81
N LEU A 444 -34.79 -17.66 -7.75
CA LEU A 444 -34.16 -18.61 -6.84
C LEU A 444 -35.16 -19.47 -6.08
N LYS A 445 -36.34 -18.92 -5.76
CA LYS A 445 -37.44 -19.67 -5.15
C LYS A 445 -37.93 -20.79 -6.10
N LYS A 446 -38.16 -20.46 -7.38
CA LYS A 446 -38.57 -21.46 -8.41
C LYS A 446 -37.49 -22.54 -8.56
N TYR A 447 -36.23 -22.16 -8.64
CA TYR A 447 -35.13 -23.09 -8.76
C TYR A 447 -35.02 -24.05 -7.57
N ARG A 448 -35.13 -23.53 -6.33
CA ARG A 448 -35.09 -24.35 -5.12
C ARG A 448 -36.31 -25.28 -5.00
N GLU A 449 -37.48 -24.83 -5.39
CA GLU A 449 -38.69 -25.66 -5.43
C GLU A 449 -38.54 -26.78 -6.47
N TYR A 450 -38.02 -26.49 -7.66
CA TYR A 450 -37.75 -27.50 -8.69
C TYR A 450 -36.81 -28.58 -8.16
N ARG A 451 -35.65 -28.20 -7.57
CA ARG A 451 -34.70 -29.16 -6.99
C ARG A 451 -35.31 -30.02 -5.88
N LYS A 452 -36.12 -29.45 -5.00
CA LYS A 452 -36.81 -30.19 -3.93
C LYS A 452 -37.84 -31.21 -4.46
N ARG A 453 -38.48 -30.93 -5.60
CA ARG A 453 -39.41 -31.88 -6.23
C ARG A 453 -38.68 -33.03 -6.91
N SER A 454 -37.56 -32.76 -7.55
CA SER A 454 -36.78 -33.77 -8.28
C SER A 454 -35.95 -34.68 -7.34
N ALA A 455 -35.74 -34.27 -6.08
CA ALA A 455 -35.05 -35.07 -5.07
C ALA A 455 -35.97 -36.05 -4.32
N LYS A 456 -37.31 -35.98 -4.54
CA LYS A 456 -38.31 -36.94 -4.04
C LYS A 456 -38.65 -37.98 -5.09
#